data_da00f5ceb5c9b6a3030d84c375779c62
#
_entry.id   da00f5ceb5c9b6a3030d84c375779c62
#
_cell.length_a   1.000
_cell.length_b   1.000
_cell.length_c   1.000
_cell.angle_alpha   90.00
_cell.angle_beta   90.00
_cell.angle_gamma   90.00
#
_symmetry.space_group_name_H-M   'P 1'
#
loop_
_entity.id
_entity.type
_entity.pdbx_description
1 polymer ?
#
loop_
_entity_poly.entity_id
_entity_poly.type
_entity_poly.pdbx_seq_one_letter_code
_entity_poly.pdbx_strand_id
1 'polypeptide(L)'
;MRARFFIAFVAFLLLATSCASRKKTVAPAPPQSFEWLTANMAIQAEGNGMVYNDLSGQLRMRKDSLVWLNVTATMGVEVLRVKVSNDSVWIVNRIEKTYLAEPLDTISAQLGMPLSLPLVQTLLLDNNQGLPPVENQTVQLKTFVMGELSAKIRYNNIRLNEKTTFPLKITDKMERIRLLKKQ
;
A
#
# COMPACT_ATOMS: atom_id res chain seq x y z
N MET A 1 -25.06 -24.94 62.76
CA MET A 1 -24.21 -23.81 62.28
C MET A 1 -23.48 -24.06 60.97
N ARG A 2 -23.20 -25.29 60.59
CA ARG A 2 -22.46 -25.61 59.36
C ARG A 2 -23.19 -25.36 58.01
N ALA A 3 -24.52 -25.53 57.98
CA ALA A 3 -25.30 -25.30 56.76
C ALA A 3 -25.44 -23.85 56.32
N ARG A 4 -25.44 -22.89 57.24
CA ARG A 4 -25.55 -21.45 56.94
C ARG A 4 -24.27 -20.87 56.33
N PHE A 5 -23.11 -21.40 56.69
CA PHE A 5 -21.82 -21.03 56.10
C PHE A 5 -21.70 -21.51 54.65
N PHE A 6 -22.25 -22.68 54.33
CA PHE A 6 -22.19 -23.24 52.99
C PHE A 6 -23.04 -22.43 51.99
N ILE A 7 -24.21 -21.99 52.43
CA ILE A 7 -25.13 -21.19 51.59
C ILE A 7 -24.52 -19.78 51.35
N ALA A 8 -23.87 -19.16 52.33
CA ALA A 8 -23.19 -17.89 52.14
C ALA A 8 -21.98 -17.97 51.22
N PHE A 9 -21.23 -19.06 51.25
CA PHE A 9 -20.08 -19.31 50.37
C PHE A 9 -20.51 -19.55 48.94
N VAL A 10 -21.58 -20.31 48.69
CA VAL A 10 -22.12 -20.55 47.33
C VAL A 10 -22.72 -19.26 46.76
N ALA A 11 -23.37 -18.43 47.54
CA ALA A 11 -23.87 -17.12 47.08
C ALA A 11 -22.75 -16.14 46.74
N PHE A 12 -21.62 -16.19 47.42
CA PHE A 12 -20.45 -15.37 47.10
C PHE A 12 -19.75 -15.81 45.82
N LEU A 13 -19.71 -17.13 45.52
CA LEU A 13 -19.15 -17.65 44.29
C LEU A 13 -19.97 -17.26 43.05
N LEU A 14 -21.28 -17.13 43.19
CA LEU A 14 -22.17 -16.76 42.07
C LEU A 14 -22.09 -15.28 41.69
N LEU A 15 -21.61 -14.42 42.60
CA LEU A 15 -21.43 -12.99 42.33
C LEU A 15 -20.10 -12.65 41.63
N ALA A 16 -19.14 -13.59 41.56
CA ALA A 16 -17.83 -13.38 40.96
C ALA A 16 -17.77 -13.58 39.44
N THR A 17 -18.85 -14.04 38.79
CA THR A 17 -18.85 -14.37 37.36
C THR A 17 -19.38 -13.28 36.43
N SER A 18 -19.53 -12.03 36.89
CA SER A 18 -20.13 -10.95 36.09
C SER A 18 -19.14 -9.86 35.68
N CYS A 19 -17.93 -10.23 35.30
CA CYS A 19 -17.04 -9.33 34.53
C CYS A 19 -16.54 -10.00 33.26
N ALA A 20 -17.46 -10.49 32.43
CA ALA A 20 -17.14 -10.72 31.03
C ALA A 20 -17.03 -9.35 30.34
N SER A 21 -15.84 -8.82 30.31
CA SER A 21 -15.50 -7.68 29.46
C SER A 21 -15.88 -8.04 28.02
N ARG A 22 -17.07 -7.63 27.59
CA ARG A 22 -17.44 -7.68 26.16
C ARG A 22 -16.43 -6.82 25.43
N LYS A 23 -15.41 -7.45 24.85
CA LYS A 23 -14.68 -6.84 23.74
C LYS A 23 -15.74 -6.42 22.73
N LYS A 24 -16.02 -5.12 22.66
CA LYS A 24 -16.78 -4.57 21.55
C LYS A 24 -16.07 -5.01 20.30
N THR A 25 -16.61 -6.01 19.64
CA THR A 25 -16.26 -6.31 18.25
C THR A 25 -16.74 -5.07 17.50
N VAL A 26 -15.84 -4.12 17.27
CA VAL A 26 -16.11 -2.99 16.39
C VAL A 26 -16.38 -3.62 15.05
N ALA A 27 -17.64 -3.54 14.60
CA ALA A 27 -17.96 -3.94 13.24
C ALA A 27 -16.99 -3.24 12.30
N PRO A 28 -16.44 -3.92 11.28
CA PRO A 28 -15.54 -3.29 10.32
C PRO A 28 -16.24 -2.05 9.79
N ALA A 29 -15.59 -0.88 9.93
CA ALA A 29 -16.14 0.35 9.36
C ALA A 29 -16.39 0.08 7.85
N PRO A 30 -17.52 0.54 7.29
CA PRO A 30 -17.79 0.37 5.87
C PRO A 30 -16.61 0.96 5.08
N PRO A 31 -16.25 0.37 3.95
CA PRO A 31 -15.13 0.84 3.14
C PRO A 31 -15.34 2.32 2.83
N GLN A 32 -14.40 3.14 3.29
CA GLN A 32 -14.47 4.59 3.06
C GLN A 32 -14.25 4.84 1.58
N SER A 33 -15.22 5.46 0.91
CA SER A 33 -15.02 5.97 -0.42
C SER A 33 -14.08 7.17 -0.36
N PHE A 34 -13.08 7.22 -1.22
CA PHE A 34 -12.17 8.35 -1.31
C PHE A 34 -12.10 8.87 -2.74
N GLU A 35 -11.86 10.16 -2.89
CA GLU A 35 -11.46 10.77 -4.16
C GLU A 35 -9.92 10.88 -4.22
N TRP A 36 -9.32 11.25 -3.10
CA TRP A 36 -7.88 11.43 -2.94
C TRP A 36 -7.37 10.57 -1.81
N LEU A 37 -6.20 9.97 -2.01
CA LEU A 37 -5.50 9.19 -0.99
C LEU A 37 -4.03 9.56 -0.99
N THR A 38 -3.47 9.76 0.20
CA THR A 38 -2.02 9.83 0.41
C THR A 38 -1.62 8.87 1.52
N ALA A 39 -0.47 8.25 1.39
CA ALA A 39 0.12 7.39 2.41
C ALA A 39 1.64 7.43 2.36
N ASN A 40 2.28 7.26 3.50
CA ASN A 40 3.69 6.94 3.54
C ASN A 40 3.89 5.43 3.43
N MET A 41 5.00 5.01 2.83
CA MET A 41 5.36 3.61 2.63
C MET A 41 6.67 3.30 3.33
N ALA A 42 6.72 2.17 4.03
CA ALA A 42 7.95 1.47 4.37
C ALA A 42 8.02 0.23 3.47
N ILE A 43 9.12 0.06 2.77
CA ILE A 43 9.26 -0.93 1.70
C ILE A 43 10.46 -1.82 1.99
N GLN A 44 10.24 -3.12 1.92
CA GLN A 44 11.29 -4.12 1.87
C GLN A 44 11.21 -4.79 0.50
N ALA A 45 12.31 -4.88 -0.20
CA ALA A 45 12.34 -5.52 -1.51
C ALA A 45 13.50 -6.52 -1.59
N GLU A 46 13.28 -7.60 -2.30
CA GLU A 46 14.26 -8.63 -2.56
C GLU A 46 14.22 -8.99 -4.04
N GLY A 47 15.37 -9.15 -4.65
CA GLY A 47 15.46 -9.55 -6.06
C GLY A 47 16.90 -9.55 -6.56
N ASN A 48 17.18 -10.40 -7.55
CA ASN A 48 18.51 -10.56 -8.14
C ASN A 48 19.61 -10.83 -7.09
N GLY A 49 19.28 -11.56 -6.01
CA GLY A 49 20.22 -11.84 -4.91
C GLY A 49 20.50 -10.65 -3.98
N MET A 50 19.80 -9.54 -4.12
CA MET A 50 19.93 -8.36 -3.28
C MET A 50 18.69 -8.16 -2.41
N VAL A 51 18.91 -7.70 -1.17
CA VAL A 51 17.86 -7.39 -0.20
C VAL A 51 17.95 -5.92 0.17
N TYR A 52 16.84 -5.21 0.02
CA TYR A 52 16.69 -3.80 0.36
C TYR A 52 15.69 -3.66 1.50
N ASN A 53 16.16 -3.39 2.71
CA ASN A 53 15.32 -3.34 3.92
C ASN A 53 14.88 -1.92 4.33
N ASP A 54 15.58 -0.88 3.86
CA ASP A 54 15.43 0.49 4.35
C ASP A 54 14.91 1.45 3.27
N LEU A 55 14.03 0.94 2.43
CA LEU A 55 13.34 1.80 1.47
C LEU A 55 12.09 2.40 2.11
N SER A 56 11.85 3.66 1.80
CA SER A 56 10.65 4.38 2.16
C SER A 56 10.03 5.05 0.94
N GLY A 57 8.86 5.64 1.08
CA GLY A 57 8.26 6.35 -0.04
C GLY A 57 6.92 6.95 0.31
N GLN A 58 6.29 7.50 -0.71
CA GLN A 58 4.95 8.04 -0.65
C GLN A 58 4.10 7.48 -1.77
N LEU A 59 2.87 7.13 -1.44
CA LEU A 59 1.81 6.83 -2.37
C LEU A 59 0.83 7.99 -2.38
N ARG A 60 0.44 8.42 -3.58
CA ARG A 60 -0.63 9.40 -3.80
C ARG A 60 -1.53 8.87 -4.90
N MET A 61 -2.82 8.94 -4.68
CA MET A 61 -3.82 8.51 -5.67
C MET A 61 -4.92 9.54 -5.81
N ARG A 62 -5.45 9.64 -7.01
CA ARG A 62 -6.78 10.13 -7.28
C ARG A 62 -7.58 8.98 -7.86
N LYS A 63 -8.72 8.66 -7.25
CA LYS A 63 -9.56 7.53 -7.66
C LYS A 63 -9.88 7.61 -9.15
N ASP A 64 -9.79 6.48 -9.83
CA ASP A 64 -10.08 6.30 -11.26
C ASP A 64 -9.37 7.27 -12.22
N SER A 65 -8.35 7.99 -11.73
CA SER A 65 -7.67 9.03 -12.51
C SER A 65 -6.15 8.85 -12.52
N LEU A 66 -5.52 8.62 -11.37
CA LEU A 66 -4.06 8.65 -11.28
C LEU A 66 -3.51 7.92 -10.06
N VAL A 67 -2.38 7.26 -10.26
CA VAL A 67 -1.51 6.74 -9.20
C VAL A 67 -0.14 7.40 -9.34
N TRP A 68 0.42 7.82 -8.24
CA TRP A 68 1.76 8.35 -8.14
C TRP A 68 2.45 7.77 -6.92
N LEU A 69 3.65 7.31 -7.10
CA LEU A 69 4.49 6.85 -6.00
C LEU A 69 5.93 7.27 -6.23
N ASN A 70 6.63 7.53 -5.16
CA ASN A 70 8.07 7.63 -5.14
C ASN A 70 8.67 6.65 -4.14
N VAL A 71 9.88 6.22 -4.41
CA VAL A 71 10.68 5.38 -3.51
C VAL A 71 11.97 6.12 -3.21
N THR A 72 12.32 6.17 -1.95
CA THR A 72 13.54 6.79 -1.43
C THR A 72 14.36 5.75 -0.68
N ALA A 73 15.66 5.77 -0.88
CA ALA A 73 16.62 5.00 -0.10
C ALA A 73 16.96 5.72 1.21
N THR A 74 17.87 5.14 1.96
CA THR A 74 18.46 5.72 3.17
C THR A 74 18.83 7.18 2.95
N MET A 75 18.67 8.03 3.94
CA MET A 75 18.93 9.48 3.91
C MET A 75 18.00 10.28 2.96
N GLY A 76 16.87 9.71 2.54
CA GLY A 76 15.85 10.41 1.76
C GLY A 76 16.22 10.62 0.28
N VAL A 77 17.23 9.93 -0.23
CA VAL A 77 17.61 10.01 -1.65
C VAL A 77 16.53 9.31 -2.49
N GLU A 78 15.88 10.06 -3.37
CA GLU A 78 14.90 9.48 -4.30
C GLU A 78 15.58 8.55 -5.30
N VAL A 79 15.11 7.31 -5.37
CA VAL A 79 15.64 6.30 -6.29
C VAL A 79 14.70 6.04 -7.46
N LEU A 80 13.39 6.07 -7.22
CA LEU A 80 12.39 5.73 -8.21
C LEU A 80 11.15 6.60 -8.06
N ARG A 81 10.57 7.00 -9.18
CA ARG A 81 9.26 7.65 -9.24
C ARG A 81 8.41 7.00 -10.32
N VAL A 82 7.18 6.69 -9.97
CA VAL A 82 6.22 6.09 -10.91
C VAL A 82 4.96 6.94 -10.94
N LYS A 83 4.41 7.12 -12.13
CA LYS A 83 3.11 7.75 -12.36
C LYS A 83 2.35 6.91 -13.37
N VAL A 84 1.12 6.53 -13.01
CA VAL A 84 0.22 5.78 -13.86
C VAL A 84 -1.07 6.56 -14.03
N SER A 85 -1.47 6.79 -15.26
CA SER A 85 -2.77 7.34 -15.64
C SER A 85 -3.59 6.29 -16.41
N ASN A 86 -4.76 6.66 -16.91
CA ASN A 86 -5.59 5.74 -17.72
C ASN A 86 -4.92 5.31 -19.02
N ASP A 87 -4.03 6.10 -19.55
CA ASP A 87 -3.43 5.98 -20.90
C ASP A 87 -1.91 5.79 -20.86
N SER A 88 -1.22 6.14 -19.78
CA SER A 88 0.24 6.16 -19.78
C SER A 88 0.87 5.78 -18.46
N VAL A 89 2.07 5.23 -18.55
CA VAL A 89 2.95 4.92 -17.43
C VAL A 89 4.25 5.67 -17.60
N TRP A 90 4.68 6.30 -16.52
CA TRP A 90 5.94 7.00 -16.39
C TRP A 90 6.74 6.37 -15.24
N ILE A 91 7.96 5.96 -15.52
CA ILE A 91 8.89 5.43 -14.53
C ILE A 91 10.19 6.22 -14.66
N VAL A 92 10.62 6.87 -13.59
CA VAL A 92 11.84 7.68 -13.56
C VAL A 92 12.81 7.05 -12.57
N ASN A 93 13.92 6.52 -13.06
CA ASN A 93 15.04 6.03 -12.26
C ASN A 93 16.04 7.17 -12.04
N ARG A 94 16.15 7.62 -10.79
CA ARG A 94 17.00 8.75 -10.42
C ARG A 94 18.47 8.36 -10.33
N ILE A 95 18.76 7.12 -9.99
CA ILE A 95 20.12 6.62 -9.84
C ILE A 95 20.78 6.50 -11.22
N GLU A 96 20.11 5.83 -12.14
CA GLU A 96 20.61 5.62 -13.51
C GLU A 96 20.36 6.82 -14.43
N LYS A 97 19.63 7.83 -13.95
CA LYS A 97 19.22 9.00 -14.74
C LYS A 97 18.48 8.60 -16.02
N THR A 98 17.59 7.62 -15.90
CA THR A 98 16.79 7.12 -17.02
C THR A 98 15.32 7.29 -16.75
N TYR A 99 14.50 7.31 -17.81
CA TYR A 99 13.06 7.29 -17.66
C TYR A 99 12.39 6.49 -18.77
N LEU A 100 11.27 5.88 -18.42
CA LEU A 100 10.35 5.23 -19.34
C LEU A 100 9.06 6.06 -19.39
N ALA A 101 8.52 6.26 -20.57
CA ALA A 101 7.24 6.93 -20.78
C ALA A 101 6.53 6.22 -21.94
N GLU A 102 5.60 5.33 -21.59
CA GLU A 102 4.94 4.44 -22.55
C GLU A 102 3.43 4.41 -22.32
N PRO A 103 2.63 4.11 -23.37
CA PRO A 103 1.23 3.82 -23.21
C PRO A 103 1.01 2.63 -22.27
N LEU A 104 -0.09 2.67 -21.52
CA LEU A 104 -0.48 1.60 -20.58
C LEU A 104 -0.64 0.26 -21.29
N ASP A 105 -1.19 0.28 -22.53
CA ASP A 105 -1.34 -0.91 -23.36
C ASP A 105 0.00 -1.54 -23.78
N THR A 106 1.02 -0.71 -24.01
CA THR A 106 2.37 -1.20 -24.31
C THR A 106 2.95 -1.95 -23.10
N ILE A 107 2.75 -1.41 -21.92
CA ILE A 107 3.17 -2.08 -20.67
C ILE A 107 2.39 -3.40 -20.48
N SER A 108 1.07 -3.38 -20.70
CA SER A 108 0.21 -4.57 -20.65
C SER A 108 0.72 -5.67 -21.58
N ALA A 109 1.03 -5.33 -22.82
CA ALA A 109 1.56 -6.28 -23.80
C ALA A 109 2.92 -6.85 -23.39
N GLN A 110 3.80 -6.02 -22.81
CA GLN A 110 5.11 -6.45 -22.34
C GLN A 110 5.02 -7.40 -21.14
N LEU A 111 4.09 -7.15 -20.23
CA LEU A 111 3.85 -8.00 -19.06
C LEU A 111 3.07 -9.27 -19.40
N GLY A 112 2.45 -9.36 -20.58
CA GLY A 112 1.62 -10.48 -20.98
C GLY A 112 0.29 -10.59 -20.21
N MET A 113 -0.14 -9.49 -19.60
CA MET A 113 -1.39 -9.43 -18.81
C MET A 113 -2.08 -8.07 -19.00
N PRO A 114 -3.42 -8.03 -19.00
CA PRO A 114 -4.15 -6.77 -19.09
C PRO A 114 -3.86 -5.92 -17.86
N LEU A 115 -3.36 -4.72 -18.08
CA LEU A 115 -3.11 -3.73 -17.03
C LEU A 115 -4.07 -2.56 -17.23
N SER A 116 -4.75 -2.17 -16.17
CA SER A 116 -5.61 -0.99 -16.17
C SER A 116 -5.36 -0.17 -14.91
N LEU A 117 -5.66 1.12 -14.95
CA LEU A 117 -5.49 1.96 -13.77
C LEU A 117 -6.31 1.47 -12.56
N PRO A 118 -7.60 1.07 -12.70
CA PRO A 118 -8.36 0.49 -11.60
C PRO A 118 -7.70 -0.77 -11.03
N LEU A 119 -7.13 -1.63 -11.88
CA LEU A 119 -6.38 -2.81 -11.41
C LEU A 119 -5.15 -2.41 -10.59
N VAL A 120 -4.37 -1.43 -11.06
CA VAL A 120 -3.19 -0.92 -10.33
C VAL A 120 -3.62 -0.34 -8.98
N GLN A 121 -4.70 0.44 -8.95
CA GLN A 121 -5.24 1.00 -7.71
C GLN A 121 -5.69 -0.09 -6.74
N THR A 122 -6.42 -1.09 -7.23
CA THR A 122 -6.85 -2.24 -6.43
C THR A 122 -5.64 -3.00 -5.88
N LEU A 123 -4.67 -3.32 -6.71
CA LEU A 123 -3.45 -4.03 -6.28
C LEU A 123 -2.70 -3.27 -5.18
N LEU A 124 -2.66 -1.96 -5.22
CA LEU A 124 -1.98 -1.15 -4.22
C LEU A 124 -2.81 -0.94 -2.95
N LEU A 125 -4.12 -0.93 -3.03
CA LEU A 125 -5.02 -0.64 -1.91
C LEU A 125 -5.58 -1.89 -1.24
N ASP A 126 -5.80 -2.96 -2.02
CA ASP A 126 -6.34 -4.18 -1.47
C ASP A 126 -5.35 -4.78 -0.47
N ASN A 127 -5.74 -4.83 0.79
CA ASN A 127 -5.05 -5.62 1.78
C ASN A 127 -5.46 -7.08 1.61
N ASN A 128 -4.73 -8.01 2.19
CA ASN A 128 -5.04 -9.44 2.14
C ASN A 128 -6.46 -9.79 2.64
N GLN A 129 -7.25 -8.81 3.05
CA GLN A 129 -8.63 -8.91 3.51
C GLN A 129 -9.63 -8.26 2.53
N GLY A 130 -9.17 -7.77 1.37
CA GLY A 130 -10.02 -7.10 0.38
C GLY A 130 -10.58 -5.74 0.82
N LEU A 131 -10.00 -5.14 1.85
CA LEU A 131 -10.49 -3.88 2.40
C LEU A 131 -9.55 -2.72 2.03
N PRO A 132 -10.09 -1.58 1.61
CA PRO A 132 -9.29 -0.38 1.39
C PRO A 132 -8.65 0.09 2.71
N PRO A 133 -7.50 0.77 2.65
CA PRO A 133 -6.88 1.33 3.83
C PRO A 133 -7.80 2.36 4.50
N VAL A 134 -7.79 2.39 5.82
CA VAL A 134 -8.57 3.30 6.63
C VAL A 134 -7.68 4.47 7.06
N GLU A 135 -8.24 5.68 7.08
CA GLU A 135 -7.57 6.88 7.52
C GLU A 135 -7.01 6.72 8.95
N ASN A 136 -5.83 7.27 9.19
CA ASN A 136 -5.12 7.23 10.48
C ASN A 136 -4.77 5.83 11.02
N GLN A 137 -4.94 4.78 10.24
CA GLN A 137 -4.49 3.45 10.62
C GLN A 137 -3.12 3.14 10.01
N THR A 138 -2.28 2.47 10.80
CA THR A 138 -1.11 1.81 10.24
C THR A 138 -1.59 0.52 9.60
N VAL A 139 -1.52 0.46 8.29
CA VAL A 139 -1.99 -0.69 7.54
C VAL A 139 -0.83 -1.26 6.75
N GLN A 140 -0.56 -2.41 7.00
CA GLN A 140 -0.61 -3.69 6.33
C GLN A 140 0.47 -3.96 5.33
N LEU A 141 0.92 -5.15 5.48
CA LEU A 141 1.91 -5.73 4.65
C LEU A 141 1.26 -6.17 3.32
N LYS A 142 1.52 -5.46 2.25
CA LYS A 142 1.31 -5.94 0.89
C LYS A 142 2.55 -6.67 0.43
N THR A 143 2.38 -7.90 -0.01
CA THR A 143 3.46 -8.64 -0.65
C THR A 143 3.18 -8.72 -2.14
N PHE A 144 4.10 -8.21 -2.93
CA PHE A 144 4.11 -8.34 -4.38
C PHE A 144 5.21 -9.32 -4.75
N VAL A 145 4.88 -10.26 -5.63
CA VAL A 145 5.85 -11.23 -6.16
C VAL A 145 5.75 -11.20 -7.68
N MET A 146 6.86 -10.96 -8.34
CA MET A 146 6.94 -10.98 -9.79
C MET A 146 8.27 -11.64 -10.20
N GLY A 147 8.20 -12.92 -10.56
CA GLY A 147 9.39 -13.73 -10.80
C GLY A 147 10.25 -13.82 -9.53
N GLU A 148 11.52 -13.44 -9.64
CA GLU A 148 12.46 -13.42 -8.50
C GLU A 148 12.36 -12.15 -7.66
N LEU A 149 11.55 -11.18 -8.08
CA LEU A 149 11.35 -9.94 -7.35
C LEU A 149 10.21 -10.10 -6.34
N SER A 150 10.47 -9.78 -5.09
CA SER A 150 9.42 -9.65 -4.07
C SER A 150 9.51 -8.29 -3.39
N ALA A 151 8.38 -7.73 -3.02
CA ALA A 151 8.31 -6.50 -2.28
C ALA A 151 7.22 -6.57 -1.22
N LYS A 152 7.55 -6.12 -0.02
CA LYS A 152 6.62 -5.97 1.10
C LYS A 152 6.45 -4.49 1.39
N ILE A 153 5.23 -3.99 1.33
CA ILE A 153 4.91 -2.58 1.54
C ILE A 153 3.99 -2.45 2.75
N ARG A 154 4.40 -1.61 3.68
CA ARG A 154 3.58 -1.18 4.82
C ARG A 154 3.21 0.27 4.63
N TYR A 155 1.92 0.57 4.70
CA TYR A 155 1.40 1.93 4.65
C TYR A 155 1.24 2.48 6.06
N ASN A 156 1.53 3.76 6.23
CA ASN A 156 1.24 4.52 7.43
C ASN A 156 0.86 5.96 7.07
N ASN A 157 0.34 6.71 8.04
CA ASN A 157 -0.08 8.10 7.86
C ASN A 157 -1.01 8.27 6.63
N ILE A 158 -2.01 7.39 6.55
CA ILE A 158 -3.00 7.40 5.48
C ILE A 158 -3.94 8.57 5.69
N ARG A 159 -4.11 9.40 4.66
CA ARG A 159 -5.03 10.53 4.64
C ARG A 159 -5.93 10.40 3.42
N LEU A 160 -7.21 10.65 3.62
CA LEU A 160 -8.23 10.59 2.59
C LEU A 160 -8.79 11.97 2.29
N ASN A 161 -9.15 12.20 1.03
CA ASN A 161 -9.83 13.39 0.55
C ASN A 161 -9.09 14.74 0.73
N GLU A 162 -7.78 14.67 0.99
CA GLU A 162 -6.90 15.82 0.94
C GLU A 162 -6.30 15.95 -0.47
N LYS A 163 -6.58 17.07 -1.13
CA LYS A 163 -6.02 17.36 -2.46
C LYS A 163 -4.50 17.38 -2.42
N THR A 164 -3.87 16.70 -3.37
CA THR A 164 -2.42 16.61 -3.49
C THR A 164 -1.96 16.79 -4.92
N THR A 165 -0.67 17.01 -5.11
CA THR A 165 -0.03 17.13 -6.43
C THR A 165 0.71 15.87 -6.79
N PHE A 166 0.93 15.66 -8.09
CA PHE A 166 1.59 14.49 -8.66
C PHE A 166 2.82 14.91 -9.49
N PRO A 167 3.86 15.44 -8.84
CA PRO A 167 5.00 15.99 -9.56
C PRO A 167 5.76 14.91 -10.30
N LEU A 168 6.02 15.14 -11.57
CA LEU A 168 6.87 14.31 -12.40
C LEU A 168 7.97 15.22 -12.99
N LYS A 169 9.17 15.15 -12.40
CA LYS A 169 10.29 15.96 -12.85
C LYS A 169 11.24 15.07 -13.66
N ILE A 170 11.26 15.27 -14.97
CA ILE A 170 12.26 14.74 -15.89
C ILE A 170 13.17 15.89 -16.28
N THR A 171 14.46 15.67 -16.31
CA THR A 171 15.47 16.69 -16.68
C THR A 171 16.14 16.30 -17.98
N ASP A 172 16.69 17.27 -18.70
CA ASP A 172 17.40 17.06 -19.97
C ASP A 172 18.63 16.12 -19.86
N LYS A 173 19.05 15.85 -18.62
CA LYS A 173 20.16 14.93 -18.32
C LYS A 173 19.72 13.48 -18.21
N MET A 174 18.42 13.19 -18.39
CA MET A 174 17.87 11.85 -18.27
C MET A 174 17.66 11.25 -19.65
N GLU A 175 18.09 9.99 -19.80
CA GLU A 175 17.91 9.23 -21.01
C GLU A 175 16.55 8.51 -21.03
N ARG A 176 15.85 8.58 -22.17
CA ARG A 176 14.61 7.84 -22.34
C ARG A 176 14.89 6.39 -22.73
N ILE A 177 14.44 5.46 -21.93
CA ILE A 177 14.41 4.04 -22.27
C ILE A 177 13.11 3.74 -23.01
N ARG A 178 13.18 2.92 -24.05
CA ARG A 178 12.02 2.39 -24.77
C ARG A 178 11.93 0.89 -24.56
N LEU A 179 10.72 0.37 -24.35
CA LEU A 179 10.50 -1.07 -24.32
C LEU A 179 10.64 -1.61 -25.76
N LEU A 180 11.44 -2.64 -25.93
CA LEU A 180 11.52 -3.35 -27.21
C LEU A 180 10.17 -4.04 -27.43
N LYS A 181 9.54 -3.79 -28.58
CA LYS A 181 8.37 -4.58 -28.98
C LYS A 181 8.81 -6.05 -29.08
N LYS A 182 8.20 -6.93 -28.29
CA LYS A 182 8.28 -8.37 -28.55
C LYS A 182 7.68 -8.60 -29.95
N GLN A 183 8.50 -9.09 -30.88
CA GLN A 183 8.05 -9.59 -32.17
C GLN A 183 7.26 -10.89 -31.95
#